data_2b0f8bdbfa5a55305068b00cd7de5ba2
#
_entry.id   2b0f8bdbfa5a55305068b00cd7de5ba2
#
_cell.length_a   1.000
_cell.length_b   1.000
_cell.length_c   1.000
_cell.angle_alpha   90.00
_cell.angle_beta   90.00
_cell.angle_gamma   90.00
#
_symmetry.space_group_name_H-M   'P 1'
#
loop_
_entity.id
_entity.type
_entity.pdbx_description
1 polymer ?
#
loop_
_entity_poly.entity_id
_entity_poly.type
_entity_poly.pdbx_seq_one_letter_code
_entity_poly.pdbx_strand_id
1 'polypeptide(L)'
;MQTTSGLFPFRTLMRAIGLAFFVSIATEASCETLLNVSYDPTRELFKAVDKAFAADWKKKTGQDVQIQASHGGSGAQARSVIEGLAADVVTLALANDIDAIASKTGKIPSDWQKRLPNNSSPYTSTIVLLVRKGNPKKIKDWDDLAKPGVVVVAPNPKTGGGARWNFLAAWAYGLKKFDGDEVKTKELVKAIYKNAPVLDSGARGSTTTFAQRGFGDVLIAWENEAFLALGEFAKDKFEIVVPSLSILAEPAVSIVDGNVDAKGTRKAAEAYLDFLYTPAGQALIAKHGYRPSRPEFAAPEDLKRFHKLELVTIDKSFGGWPAAQKKFFVDGAIFDEMQKP
;
A
#
# COMPACT_ATOMS: atom_id res chain seq x y z
N MET A 1 -31.31 -105.53 16.59
CA MET A 1 -32.27 -104.99 17.55
C MET A 1 -31.91 -103.52 17.68
N GLN A 2 -32.61 -102.71 16.95
CA GLN A 2 -33.59 -101.70 17.31
C GLN A 2 -33.12 -100.91 18.62
N THR A 3 -32.93 -99.61 18.51
CA THR A 3 -33.97 -98.61 18.69
C THR A 3 -33.44 -97.18 18.34
N THR A 4 -34.38 -96.49 17.71
CA THR A 4 -34.43 -95.11 17.33
C THR A 4 -34.53 -94.13 18.47
N SER A 5 -34.00 -92.87 18.27
CA SER A 5 -34.60 -91.61 18.75
C SER A 5 -33.80 -90.46 18.29
N GLY A 6 -34.28 -89.61 17.67
CA GLY A 6 -34.99 -88.39 17.72
C GLY A 6 -34.03 -87.15 17.82
N LEU A 7 -33.74 -86.50 16.66
CA LEU A 7 -33.02 -85.18 16.59
C LEU A 7 -34.08 -84.08 16.63
N PHE A 8 -33.86 -83.11 17.53
CA PHE A 8 -34.43 -81.76 17.40
C PHE A 8 -33.32 -80.73 17.01
N PRO A 9 -33.58 -79.89 16.02
CA PRO A 9 -32.56 -78.87 15.66
C PRO A 9 -32.82 -77.61 16.44
N PHE A 10 -31.74 -77.12 17.12
CA PHE A 10 -31.67 -75.82 17.71
C PHE A 10 -31.36 -74.77 16.58
N ARG A 11 -32.32 -73.90 16.30
CA ARG A 11 -32.14 -72.71 15.44
C ARG A 11 -31.43 -71.62 16.27
N THR A 12 -30.18 -71.43 16.03
CA THR A 12 -29.41 -70.28 16.59
C THR A 12 -29.65 -69.03 15.73
N LEU A 13 -30.34 -68.06 16.30
CA LEU A 13 -30.64 -66.77 15.68
C LEU A 13 -29.37 -65.82 15.89
N MET A 14 -28.52 -65.73 14.88
CA MET A 14 -27.45 -64.76 14.87
C MET A 14 -28.01 -63.33 14.60
N ARG A 15 -28.10 -62.52 15.64
CA ARG A 15 -28.30 -61.05 15.51
C ARG A 15 -26.99 -60.41 15.04
N ALA A 16 -26.88 -60.01 13.79
CA ALA A 16 -25.83 -59.18 13.27
C ALA A 16 -26.05 -57.73 13.79
N ILE A 17 -25.26 -57.34 14.79
CA ILE A 17 -25.15 -55.93 15.21
C ILE A 17 -24.23 -55.25 14.21
N GLY A 18 -24.80 -54.51 13.24
CA GLY A 18 -24.07 -53.64 12.34
C GLY A 18 -23.53 -52.42 13.12
N LEU A 19 -22.24 -52.43 13.43
CA LEU A 19 -21.52 -51.28 13.99
C LEU A 19 -21.25 -50.31 12.84
N ALA A 20 -22.09 -49.25 12.68
CA ALA A 20 -21.85 -48.18 11.77
C ALA A 20 -20.69 -47.33 12.33
N PHE A 21 -19.50 -47.49 11.80
CA PHE A 21 -18.38 -46.59 12.04
C PHE A 21 -18.67 -45.26 11.35
N PHE A 22 -19.15 -44.28 12.11
CA PHE A 22 -19.09 -42.87 11.67
C PHE A 22 -17.61 -42.43 11.70
N VAL A 23 -16.97 -42.51 10.55
CA VAL A 23 -15.67 -41.84 10.36
C VAL A 23 -15.96 -40.34 10.32
N SER A 24 -15.89 -39.69 11.45
CA SER A 24 -15.79 -38.22 11.52
C SER A 24 -14.46 -37.82 10.84
N ILE A 25 -14.51 -37.44 9.60
CA ILE A 25 -13.42 -36.77 8.94
C ILE A 25 -13.30 -35.39 9.66
N ALA A 26 -12.47 -35.34 10.68
CA ALA A 26 -12.01 -34.07 11.22
C ALA A 26 -11.22 -33.40 10.09
N THR A 27 -11.85 -32.50 9.36
CA THR A 27 -11.14 -31.54 8.52
C THR A 27 -10.24 -30.75 9.47
N GLU A 28 -8.96 -31.08 9.48
CA GLU A 28 -7.96 -30.20 10.10
C GLU A 28 -8.19 -28.81 9.50
N ALA A 29 -8.55 -27.86 10.33
CA ALA A 29 -8.70 -26.46 9.91
C ALA A 29 -7.29 -25.97 9.53
N SER A 30 -6.94 -26.16 8.25
CA SER A 30 -5.71 -25.61 7.70
C SER A 30 -5.76 -24.10 7.83
N CYS A 31 -4.86 -23.55 8.61
CA CYS A 31 -4.68 -22.08 8.68
C CYS A 31 -4.18 -21.59 7.34
N GLU A 32 -5.04 -20.90 6.60
CA GLU A 32 -4.69 -20.34 5.30
C GLU A 32 -3.72 -19.15 5.48
N THR A 33 -2.66 -19.09 4.68
CA THR A 33 -1.67 -18.01 4.76
C THR A 33 -1.67 -17.19 3.48
N LEU A 34 -1.92 -15.89 3.61
CA LEU A 34 -1.81 -14.91 2.53
C LEU A 34 -0.49 -14.13 2.65
N LEU A 35 0.13 -13.84 1.52
CA LEU A 35 1.25 -12.91 1.42
C LEU A 35 0.79 -11.60 0.78
N ASN A 36 0.80 -10.51 1.57
CA ASN A 36 0.60 -9.14 1.10
C ASN A 36 1.95 -8.48 0.80
N VAL A 37 2.22 -8.18 -0.46
CA VAL A 37 3.41 -7.43 -0.87
C VAL A 37 3.04 -5.95 -0.99
N SER A 38 3.52 -5.15 -0.04
CA SER A 38 3.06 -3.78 0.20
C SER A 38 4.19 -2.75 0.11
N TYR A 39 3.82 -1.48 -0.08
CA TYR A 39 4.78 -0.39 -0.04
C TYR A 39 5.00 0.17 1.38
N ASP A 40 6.15 0.81 1.59
CA ASP A 40 6.69 1.17 2.92
C ASP A 40 5.75 1.89 3.89
N PRO A 41 5.05 2.97 3.51
CA PRO A 41 4.31 3.79 4.47
C PRO A 41 3.11 3.09 5.12
N THR A 42 2.70 1.94 4.61
CA THR A 42 1.47 1.24 5.04
C THR A 42 1.67 0.24 6.17
N ARG A 43 2.86 0.12 6.73
CA ARG A 43 3.18 -0.91 7.76
C ARG A 43 2.20 -0.93 8.91
N GLU A 44 1.93 0.22 9.50
CA GLU A 44 1.04 0.34 10.66
C GLU A 44 -0.42 0.09 10.27
N LEU A 45 -0.84 0.59 9.09
CA LEU A 45 -2.17 0.35 8.56
C LEU A 45 -2.40 -1.16 8.36
N PHE A 46 -1.53 -1.84 7.60
CA PHE A 46 -1.76 -3.25 7.31
C PHE A 46 -1.61 -4.13 8.54
N LYS A 47 -0.72 -3.82 9.49
CA LYS A 47 -0.70 -4.51 10.78
C LYS A 47 -2.06 -4.47 11.52
N ALA A 48 -2.77 -3.34 11.45
CA ALA A 48 -4.09 -3.21 12.04
C ALA A 48 -5.18 -3.89 11.20
N VAL A 49 -5.12 -3.75 9.87
CA VAL A 49 -6.03 -4.40 8.92
C VAL A 49 -5.92 -5.92 9.02
N ASP A 50 -4.73 -6.48 9.00
CA ASP A 50 -4.47 -7.92 9.07
C ASP A 50 -5.11 -8.54 10.31
N LYS A 51 -4.90 -7.90 11.46
CA LYS A 51 -5.51 -8.34 12.72
C LYS A 51 -7.05 -8.28 12.69
N ALA A 52 -7.61 -7.19 12.17
CA ALA A 52 -9.05 -7.00 12.11
C ALA A 52 -9.70 -7.95 11.09
N PHE A 53 -9.09 -8.12 9.93
CA PHE A 53 -9.54 -9.05 8.90
C PHE A 53 -9.51 -10.49 9.39
N ALA A 54 -8.43 -10.96 10.01
CA ALA A 54 -8.34 -12.32 10.53
C ALA A 54 -9.46 -12.63 11.54
N ALA A 55 -9.80 -11.66 12.40
CA ALA A 55 -10.91 -11.80 13.33
C ALA A 55 -12.29 -11.84 12.63
N ASP A 56 -12.48 -10.98 11.63
CA ASP A 56 -13.71 -10.94 10.82
C ASP A 56 -13.88 -12.21 9.99
N TRP A 57 -12.80 -12.68 9.36
CA TRP A 57 -12.76 -13.92 8.59
C TRP A 57 -13.13 -15.12 9.44
N LYS A 58 -12.51 -15.27 10.62
CA LYS A 58 -12.82 -16.34 11.55
C LYS A 58 -14.29 -16.31 12.00
N LYS A 59 -14.81 -15.12 12.29
CA LYS A 59 -16.22 -14.95 12.67
C LYS A 59 -17.18 -15.37 11.54
N LYS A 60 -16.85 -15.08 10.29
CA LYS A 60 -17.71 -15.34 9.12
C LYS A 60 -17.61 -16.77 8.62
N THR A 61 -16.43 -17.38 8.68
CA THR A 61 -16.16 -18.68 8.04
C THR A 61 -15.86 -19.81 9.02
N GLY A 62 -15.54 -19.49 10.27
CA GLY A 62 -15.01 -20.45 11.25
C GLY A 62 -13.55 -20.84 11.02
N GLN A 63 -12.90 -20.33 9.95
CA GLN A 63 -11.53 -20.67 9.56
C GLN A 63 -10.54 -19.61 10.05
N ASP A 64 -9.33 -20.04 10.38
CA ASP A 64 -8.23 -19.15 10.68
C ASP A 64 -7.51 -18.76 9.39
N VAL A 65 -7.07 -17.49 9.32
CA VAL A 65 -6.22 -16.96 8.26
C VAL A 65 -5.07 -16.18 8.87
N GLN A 66 -3.87 -16.37 8.33
CA GLN A 66 -2.69 -15.59 8.67
C GLN A 66 -2.29 -14.72 7.50
N ILE A 67 -2.04 -13.45 7.72
CA ILE A 67 -1.51 -12.54 6.71
C ILE A 67 -0.05 -12.26 7.02
N GLN A 68 0.84 -12.60 6.09
CA GLN A 68 2.24 -12.20 6.08
C GLN A 68 2.38 -10.95 5.21
N ALA A 69 3.16 -9.98 5.66
CA ALA A 69 3.37 -8.75 4.92
C ALA A 69 4.85 -8.53 4.61
N SER A 70 5.15 -8.19 3.35
CA SER A 70 6.45 -7.69 2.93
C SER A 70 6.31 -6.19 2.61
N HIS A 71 7.15 -5.35 3.22
CA HIS A 71 7.11 -3.91 3.04
C HIS A 71 8.43 -3.36 2.51
N GLY A 72 8.35 -2.54 1.47
CA GLY A 72 9.53 -1.91 0.86
C GLY A 72 9.15 -0.82 -0.13
N GLY A 73 10.11 -0.26 -0.84
CA GLY A 73 9.81 0.66 -1.94
C GLY A 73 8.92 -0.01 -3.00
N SER A 74 7.82 0.62 -3.41
CA SER A 74 6.80 0.02 -4.28
C SER A 74 7.37 -0.62 -5.54
N GLY A 75 8.27 0.08 -6.25
CA GLY A 75 8.92 -0.48 -7.44
C GLY A 75 9.85 -1.67 -7.13
N ALA A 76 10.49 -1.71 -5.95
CA ALA A 76 11.29 -2.86 -5.50
C ALA A 76 10.38 -4.06 -5.19
N GLN A 77 9.25 -3.82 -4.52
CA GLN A 77 8.23 -4.84 -4.24
C GLN A 77 7.64 -5.43 -5.53
N ALA A 78 7.32 -4.57 -6.50
CA ALA A 78 6.85 -5.04 -7.81
C ALA A 78 7.90 -5.93 -8.50
N ARG A 79 9.18 -5.56 -8.48
CA ARG A 79 10.26 -6.39 -9.03
C ARG A 79 10.35 -7.74 -8.33
N SER A 80 10.27 -7.79 -7.00
CA SER A 80 10.30 -9.06 -6.27
C SER A 80 9.18 -10.01 -6.71
N VAL A 81 7.96 -9.48 -6.96
CA VAL A 81 6.85 -10.30 -7.48
C VAL A 81 7.12 -10.75 -8.93
N ILE A 82 7.66 -9.88 -9.77
CA ILE A 82 8.06 -10.22 -11.15
C ILE A 82 9.14 -11.33 -11.15
N GLU A 83 10.08 -11.29 -10.22
CA GLU A 83 11.17 -12.24 -10.03
C GLU A 83 10.74 -13.54 -9.34
N GLY A 84 9.46 -13.67 -8.97
CA GLY A 84 8.91 -14.94 -8.51
C GLY A 84 8.43 -14.98 -7.05
N LEU A 85 8.45 -13.86 -6.30
CA LEU A 85 7.84 -13.82 -4.97
C LEU A 85 6.34 -14.10 -5.09
N ALA A 86 5.89 -15.20 -4.48
CA ALA A 86 4.52 -15.71 -4.61
C ALA A 86 3.52 -14.91 -3.76
N ALA A 87 3.37 -13.62 -4.05
CA ALA A 87 2.37 -12.77 -3.42
C ALA A 87 0.94 -13.23 -3.74
N ASP A 88 0.04 -13.22 -2.77
CA ASP A 88 -1.39 -13.42 -2.98
C ASP A 88 -2.05 -12.10 -3.39
N VAL A 89 -1.66 -11.02 -2.72
CA VAL A 89 -2.12 -9.68 -3.01
C VAL A 89 -0.95 -8.71 -3.07
N VAL A 90 -1.10 -7.67 -3.86
CA VAL A 90 -0.19 -6.53 -3.94
C VAL A 90 -0.94 -5.27 -3.53
N THR A 91 -0.33 -4.47 -2.67
CA THR A 91 -0.86 -3.19 -2.18
C THR A 91 0.22 -2.14 -2.36
N LEU A 92 0.27 -1.54 -3.55
CA LEU A 92 1.39 -0.74 -4.01
C LEU A 92 1.06 0.75 -4.11
N ALA A 93 2.09 1.58 -4.15
CA ALA A 93 1.92 3.04 -4.21
C ALA A 93 1.38 3.53 -5.56
N LEU A 94 1.55 2.75 -6.62
CA LEU A 94 1.27 3.14 -8.00
C LEU A 94 0.55 2.03 -8.75
N ALA A 95 -0.48 2.38 -9.51
CA ALA A 95 -1.08 1.47 -10.48
C ALA A 95 -0.04 0.96 -11.50
N ASN A 96 0.88 1.80 -11.95
CA ASN A 96 1.96 1.43 -12.87
C ASN A 96 2.86 0.29 -12.38
N ASP A 97 3.08 0.17 -11.07
CA ASP A 97 3.87 -0.93 -10.52
C ASP A 97 3.10 -2.26 -10.59
N ILE A 98 1.76 -2.23 -10.45
CA ILE A 98 0.88 -3.39 -10.66
C ILE A 98 0.80 -3.73 -12.15
N ASP A 99 0.68 -2.74 -13.04
CA ASP A 99 0.72 -2.93 -14.50
C ASP A 99 2.02 -3.60 -14.95
N ALA A 100 3.14 -3.25 -14.32
CA ALA A 100 4.42 -3.90 -14.59
C ALA A 100 4.40 -5.38 -14.20
N ILE A 101 3.81 -5.75 -13.05
CA ILE A 101 3.61 -7.15 -12.66
C ILE A 101 2.70 -7.84 -13.68
N ALA A 102 1.55 -7.25 -14.02
CA ALA A 102 0.60 -7.80 -14.97
C ALA A 102 1.25 -8.10 -16.31
N SER A 103 1.94 -7.11 -16.89
CA SER A 103 2.56 -7.23 -18.22
C SER A 103 3.75 -8.20 -18.27
N LYS A 104 4.53 -8.31 -17.19
CA LYS A 104 5.73 -9.16 -17.16
C LYS A 104 5.44 -10.60 -16.77
N THR A 105 4.41 -10.84 -15.97
CA THR A 105 4.12 -12.18 -15.44
C THR A 105 2.89 -12.83 -16.04
N GLY A 106 1.95 -12.06 -16.60
CA GLY A 106 0.63 -12.55 -17.02
C GLY A 106 -0.25 -13.03 -15.86
N LYS A 107 0.17 -12.85 -14.61
CA LYS A 107 -0.54 -13.34 -13.42
C LYS A 107 -1.63 -12.39 -12.90
N ILE A 108 -1.72 -11.21 -13.41
CA ILE A 108 -2.75 -10.20 -13.11
C ILE A 108 -3.36 -9.78 -14.46
N PRO A 109 -4.68 -9.82 -14.64
CA PRO A 109 -5.30 -9.39 -15.90
C PRO A 109 -5.18 -7.87 -16.09
N SER A 110 -5.18 -7.42 -17.35
CA SER A 110 -4.96 -6.02 -17.71
C SER A 110 -6.06 -5.06 -17.23
N ASP A 111 -7.24 -5.58 -16.92
CA ASP A 111 -8.40 -4.82 -16.43
C ASP A 111 -8.56 -4.84 -14.91
N TRP A 112 -7.53 -5.24 -14.18
CA TRP A 112 -7.52 -5.40 -12.73
C TRP A 112 -8.07 -4.18 -11.96
N GLN A 113 -7.83 -2.96 -12.46
CA GLN A 113 -8.32 -1.73 -11.83
C GLN A 113 -9.84 -1.61 -11.76
N LYS A 114 -10.57 -2.34 -12.62
CA LYS A 114 -12.04 -2.33 -12.67
C LYS A 114 -12.68 -3.26 -11.64
N ARG A 115 -11.90 -4.08 -10.95
CA ARG A 115 -12.40 -5.13 -10.05
C ARG A 115 -12.89 -4.61 -8.71
N LEU A 116 -12.30 -3.53 -8.23
CA LEU A 116 -12.64 -2.92 -6.96
C LEU A 116 -13.01 -1.43 -7.14
N PRO A 117 -13.76 -0.84 -6.21
CA PRO A 117 -14.14 0.57 -6.31
C PRO A 117 -12.96 1.53 -6.43
N ASN A 118 -13.20 2.70 -7.02
CA ASN A 118 -12.22 3.78 -7.18
C ASN A 118 -10.94 3.32 -7.90
N ASN A 119 -11.07 2.59 -9.00
CA ASN A 119 -9.93 2.02 -9.74
C ASN A 119 -9.01 1.17 -8.86
N SER A 120 -9.62 0.36 -7.99
CA SER A 120 -8.90 -0.48 -7.00
C SER A 120 -8.03 0.32 -6.02
N SER A 121 -8.46 1.54 -5.67
CA SER A 121 -7.80 2.41 -4.70
C SER A 121 -8.70 2.59 -3.46
N PRO A 122 -8.47 1.85 -2.37
CA PRO A 122 -9.32 1.89 -1.17
C PRO A 122 -9.17 3.15 -0.33
N TYR A 123 -8.10 3.88 -0.56
CA TYR A 123 -7.75 5.13 0.13
C TYR A 123 -6.87 6.01 -0.76
N THR A 124 -6.76 7.27 -0.38
CA THR A 124 -5.86 8.22 -1.02
C THR A 124 -4.91 8.86 0.01
N SER A 125 -3.93 9.59 -0.47
CA SER A 125 -3.05 10.42 0.33
C SER A 125 -2.63 11.64 -0.49
N THR A 126 -1.76 12.44 0.08
CA THR A 126 -1.14 13.57 -0.62
C THR A 126 0.26 13.82 -0.08
N ILE A 127 0.97 14.74 -0.69
CA ILE A 127 2.32 15.13 -0.29
C ILE A 127 2.28 16.44 0.49
N VAL A 128 2.94 16.44 1.62
CA VAL A 128 3.13 17.59 2.50
C VAL A 128 4.60 17.80 2.80
N LEU A 129 4.93 18.93 3.40
CA LEU A 129 6.29 19.27 3.82
C LEU A 129 6.38 19.19 5.34
N LEU A 130 7.20 18.28 5.86
CA LEU A 130 7.44 18.17 7.29
C LEU A 130 8.71 18.96 7.63
N VAL A 131 8.60 19.96 8.51
CA VAL A 131 9.69 20.85 8.88
C VAL A 131 10.01 20.73 10.37
N ARG A 132 11.18 21.23 10.77
CA ARG A 132 11.56 21.34 12.18
C ARG A 132 10.62 22.30 12.91
N LYS A 133 10.42 22.11 14.20
CA LYS A 133 9.59 22.95 15.07
C LYS A 133 10.00 24.41 14.97
N GLY A 134 9.00 25.31 14.82
CA GLY A 134 9.20 26.73 14.62
C GLY A 134 9.68 27.11 13.21
N ASN A 135 9.76 26.15 12.30
CA ASN A 135 10.09 26.34 10.89
C ASN A 135 11.28 27.31 10.65
N PRO A 136 12.50 26.99 11.14
CA PRO A 136 13.65 27.93 11.12
C PRO A 136 14.02 28.42 9.71
N LYS A 137 13.76 27.61 8.68
CA LYS A 137 14.02 27.93 7.27
C LYS A 137 12.86 28.68 6.60
N LYS A 138 11.76 28.94 7.33
CA LYS A 138 10.57 29.66 6.84
C LYS A 138 10.02 29.06 5.56
N ILE A 139 9.98 27.73 5.48
CA ILE A 139 9.41 26.97 4.37
C ILE A 139 7.90 27.19 4.36
N LYS A 140 7.35 27.64 3.24
CA LYS A 140 5.92 27.86 3.03
C LYS A 140 5.36 27.05 1.88
N ASP A 141 6.19 26.84 0.84
CA ASP A 141 5.79 26.14 -0.37
C ASP A 141 6.99 25.47 -1.05
N TRP A 142 6.74 24.81 -2.19
CA TRP A 142 7.73 24.04 -2.93
C TRP A 142 8.97 24.83 -3.36
N ASP A 143 8.82 26.08 -3.78
CA ASP A 143 9.94 26.92 -4.22
C ASP A 143 10.91 27.31 -3.09
N ASP A 144 10.44 27.28 -1.85
CA ASP A 144 11.32 27.48 -0.70
C ASP A 144 12.35 26.34 -0.55
N LEU A 145 12.02 25.14 -1.06
CA LEU A 145 12.93 23.98 -1.03
C LEU A 145 14.13 24.15 -1.97
N ALA A 146 14.01 25.02 -2.98
CA ALA A 146 15.07 25.33 -3.92
C ALA A 146 16.05 26.42 -3.41
N LYS A 147 15.76 27.06 -2.26
CA LYS A 147 16.60 28.13 -1.71
C LYS A 147 17.96 27.60 -1.25
N PRO A 148 19.05 28.40 -1.44
CA PRO A 148 20.36 28.05 -0.90
C PRO A 148 20.33 27.82 0.61
N GLY A 149 21.02 26.77 1.07
CA GLY A 149 21.14 26.44 2.48
C GLY A 149 19.93 25.76 3.09
N VAL A 150 18.93 25.37 2.28
CA VAL A 150 17.87 24.44 2.68
C VAL A 150 18.34 23.03 2.39
N VAL A 151 18.27 22.12 3.36
CA VAL A 151 18.60 20.70 3.19
C VAL A 151 17.30 19.89 3.16
N VAL A 152 17.01 19.34 1.98
CA VAL A 152 15.82 18.54 1.71
C VAL A 152 16.12 17.06 1.98
N VAL A 153 15.15 16.34 2.56
CA VAL A 153 15.14 14.89 2.64
C VAL A 153 14.01 14.37 1.76
N ALA A 154 14.31 13.43 0.89
CA ALA A 154 13.32 12.85 -0.01
C ALA A 154 13.68 11.39 -0.35
N PRO A 155 12.69 10.53 -0.63
CA PRO A 155 12.96 9.21 -1.17
C PRO A 155 13.30 9.27 -2.66
N ASN A 156 14.01 8.23 -3.15
CA ASN A 156 14.47 8.14 -4.53
C ASN A 156 13.34 7.66 -5.48
N PRO A 157 12.95 8.43 -6.50
CA PRO A 157 11.93 8.03 -7.49
C PRO A 157 12.27 6.79 -8.33
N LYS A 158 13.54 6.39 -8.39
CA LYS A 158 13.95 5.15 -9.10
C LYS A 158 13.63 3.88 -8.31
N THR A 159 13.52 3.96 -6.99
CA THR A 159 13.29 2.81 -6.12
C THR A 159 11.95 2.84 -5.40
N GLY A 160 11.45 4.03 -5.06
CA GLY A 160 10.23 4.22 -4.28
C GLY A 160 9.08 4.79 -5.11
N GLY A 161 7.96 4.08 -5.20
CA GLY A 161 6.75 4.60 -5.85
C GLY A 161 6.22 5.86 -5.17
N GLY A 162 6.25 5.93 -3.82
CA GLY A 162 5.91 7.15 -3.08
C GLY A 162 6.73 8.36 -3.49
N ALA A 163 7.99 8.16 -3.83
CA ALA A 163 8.88 9.22 -4.29
C ALA A 163 8.49 9.78 -5.67
N ARG A 164 7.87 8.98 -6.54
CA ARG A 164 7.34 9.46 -7.82
C ARG A 164 6.19 10.43 -7.62
N TRP A 165 5.32 10.18 -6.65
CA TRP A 165 4.28 11.13 -6.27
C TRP A 165 4.87 12.44 -5.73
N ASN A 166 5.93 12.38 -4.90
CA ASN A 166 6.64 13.56 -4.39
C ASN A 166 7.19 14.41 -5.54
N PHE A 167 7.85 13.77 -6.51
CA PHE A 167 8.39 14.42 -7.69
C PHE A 167 7.30 15.10 -8.54
N LEU A 168 6.21 14.37 -8.80
CA LEU A 168 5.11 14.89 -9.61
C LEU A 168 4.35 16.02 -8.91
N ALA A 169 4.25 16.02 -7.57
CA ALA A 169 3.68 17.13 -6.82
C ALA A 169 4.51 18.41 -6.99
N ALA A 170 5.84 18.31 -6.86
CA ALA A 170 6.75 19.44 -7.09
C ALA A 170 6.69 19.93 -8.55
N TRP A 171 6.61 19.00 -9.50
CA TRP A 171 6.50 19.34 -10.92
C TRP A 171 5.17 20.06 -11.24
N ALA A 172 4.05 19.57 -10.71
CA ALA A 172 2.74 20.20 -10.89
C ALA A 172 2.71 21.63 -10.32
N TYR A 173 3.33 21.84 -9.16
CA TYR A 173 3.50 23.18 -8.61
C TYR A 173 4.30 24.08 -9.57
N GLY A 174 5.40 23.60 -10.11
CA GLY A 174 6.22 24.36 -11.07
C GLY A 174 5.43 24.73 -12.32
N LEU A 175 4.68 23.78 -12.91
CA LEU A 175 3.82 24.07 -14.07
C LEU A 175 2.78 25.16 -13.75
N LYS A 176 2.14 25.10 -12.59
CA LYS A 176 1.20 26.13 -12.16
C LYS A 176 1.88 27.49 -11.95
N LYS A 177 3.02 27.49 -11.27
CA LYS A 177 3.79 28.71 -10.95
C LYS A 177 4.30 29.44 -12.19
N PHE A 178 4.66 28.68 -13.23
CA PHE A 178 5.27 29.22 -14.45
C PHE A 178 4.36 29.11 -15.68
N ASP A 179 3.04 29.06 -15.47
CA ASP A 179 2.03 29.05 -16.55
C ASP A 179 2.31 27.99 -17.64
N GLY A 180 2.73 26.80 -17.21
CA GLY A 180 3.00 25.66 -18.10
C GLY A 180 4.43 25.61 -18.67
N ASP A 181 5.32 26.53 -18.32
CA ASP A 181 6.72 26.54 -18.78
C ASP A 181 7.50 25.35 -18.16
N GLU A 182 7.67 24.30 -18.96
CA GLU A 182 8.36 23.08 -18.55
C GLU A 182 9.87 23.28 -18.30
N VAL A 183 10.50 24.26 -18.95
CA VAL A 183 11.94 24.53 -18.75
C VAL A 183 12.15 25.10 -17.37
N LYS A 184 11.42 26.16 -17.01
CA LYS A 184 11.47 26.75 -15.66
C LYS A 184 11.03 25.76 -14.59
N THR A 185 10.04 24.92 -14.88
CA THR A 185 9.60 23.86 -13.97
C THR A 185 10.71 22.85 -13.73
N LYS A 186 11.39 22.39 -14.78
CA LYS A 186 12.56 21.49 -14.66
C LYS A 186 13.67 22.10 -13.83
N GLU A 187 13.99 23.39 -14.04
CA GLU A 187 15.00 24.11 -13.26
C GLU A 187 14.64 24.18 -11.77
N LEU A 188 13.39 24.50 -11.44
CA LEU A 188 12.90 24.51 -10.06
C LEU A 188 13.03 23.12 -9.41
N VAL A 189 12.52 22.08 -10.06
CA VAL A 189 12.56 20.73 -9.51
C VAL A 189 14.01 20.22 -9.41
N LYS A 190 14.86 20.52 -10.40
CA LYS A 190 16.31 20.24 -10.33
C LYS A 190 16.94 20.91 -9.10
N ALA A 191 16.61 22.18 -8.82
CA ALA A 191 17.14 22.89 -7.65
C ALA A 191 16.66 22.28 -6.32
N ILE A 192 15.39 21.85 -6.24
CA ILE A 192 14.87 21.12 -5.07
C ILE A 192 15.66 19.83 -4.83
N TYR A 193 15.85 19.00 -5.87
CA TYR A 193 16.57 17.73 -5.73
C TYR A 193 18.08 17.91 -5.56
N LYS A 194 18.66 19.00 -6.04
CA LYS A 194 20.06 19.39 -5.73
C LYS A 194 20.25 19.67 -4.23
N ASN A 195 19.23 20.20 -3.58
CA ASN A 195 19.21 20.41 -2.13
C ASN A 195 18.89 19.14 -1.33
N ALA A 196 18.68 17.98 -1.99
CA ALA A 196 18.43 16.68 -1.39
C ALA A 196 19.68 15.77 -1.52
N PRO A 197 20.69 15.94 -0.65
CA PRO A 197 21.96 15.21 -0.77
C PRO A 197 21.82 13.71 -0.46
N VAL A 198 20.71 13.28 0.17
CA VAL A 198 20.39 11.90 0.47
C VAL A 198 19.03 11.59 -0.11
N LEU A 199 18.96 10.55 -0.96
CA LEU A 199 17.76 10.00 -1.50
C LEU A 199 17.61 8.56 -0.97
N ASP A 200 16.81 8.39 0.08
CA ASP A 200 16.56 7.06 0.68
C ASP A 200 15.79 6.15 -0.27
N SER A 201 15.90 4.84 -0.09
CA SER A 201 15.28 3.85 -0.98
C SER A 201 13.74 3.85 -0.96
N GLY A 202 13.13 4.39 0.10
CA GLY A 202 11.68 4.48 0.28
C GLY A 202 11.27 5.54 1.29
N ALA A 203 9.97 5.81 1.38
CA ALA A 203 9.43 6.89 2.21
C ALA A 203 9.75 6.72 3.70
N ARG A 204 9.63 5.50 4.26
CA ARG A 204 9.98 5.22 5.66
C ARG A 204 11.47 5.49 5.94
N GLY A 205 12.36 5.18 5.01
CA GLY A 205 13.79 5.51 5.11
C GLY A 205 14.00 7.01 5.28
N SER A 206 13.35 7.82 4.45
CA SER A 206 13.43 9.28 4.52
C SER A 206 12.83 9.84 5.81
N THR A 207 11.71 9.29 6.27
CA THR A 207 11.13 9.65 7.59
C THR A 207 12.11 9.34 8.72
N THR A 208 12.77 8.19 8.68
CA THR A 208 13.80 7.82 9.67
C THR A 208 15.00 8.74 9.61
N THR A 209 15.51 9.04 8.42
CA THR A 209 16.64 9.97 8.21
C THR A 209 16.31 11.36 8.75
N PHE A 210 15.11 11.87 8.47
CA PHE A 210 14.69 13.18 8.96
C PHE A 210 14.36 13.12 10.47
N ALA A 211 13.43 12.29 10.89
CA ALA A 211 12.85 12.36 12.23
C ALA A 211 13.73 11.75 13.33
N GLN A 212 14.39 10.62 13.06
CA GLN A 212 15.18 9.90 14.07
C GLN A 212 16.65 10.30 14.02
N ARG A 213 17.25 10.40 12.82
CA ARG A 213 18.68 10.77 12.69
C ARG A 213 18.91 12.26 12.74
N GLY A 214 17.85 13.08 12.71
CA GLY A 214 17.96 14.53 12.83
C GLY A 214 18.54 15.23 11.61
N PHE A 215 18.60 14.57 10.44
CA PHE A 215 19.17 15.12 9.23
C PHE A 215 18.17 15.95 8.42
N GLY A 216 18.60 17.05 7.82
CA GLY A 216 17.83 17.92 6.95
C GLY A 216 16.92 18.93 7.65
N ASP A 217 16.45 19.90 6.91
CA ASP A 217 15.56 20.99 7.35
C ASP A 217 14.09 20.69 7.04
N VAL A 218 13.84 20.01 5.93
CA VAL A 218 12.49 19.67 5.43
C VAL A 218 12.49 18.28 4.82
N LEU A 219 11.43 17.51 5.12
CA LEU A 219 11.13 16.23 4.49
C LEU A 219 9.94 16.41 3.54
N ILE A 220 10.11 16.03 2.27
CA ILE A 220 8.99 15.85 1.35
C ILE A 220 8.32 14.52 1.72
N ALA A 221 7.18 14.59 2.39
CA ALA A 221 6.54 13.44 3.03
C ALA A 221 5.16 13.14 2.47
N TRP A 222 4.80 11.87 2.49
CA TRP A 222 3.41 11.49 2.46
C TRP A 222 2.71 11.95 3.74
N GLU A 223 1.45 12.34 3.62
CA GLU A 223 0.69 12.90 4.74
C GLU A 223 0.64 11.95 5.96
N ASN A 224 0.45 10.65 5.73
CA ASN A 224 0.47 9.65 6.80
C ASN A 224 1.84 9.51 7.48
N GLU A 225 2.95 9.62 6.74
CA GLU A 225 4.31 9.59 7.32
C GLU A 225 4.57 10.85 8.16
N ALA A 226 4.05 12.00 7.73
CA ALA A 226 4.12 13.22 8.52
C ALA A 226 3.33 13.10 9.83
N PHE A 227 2.13 12.53 9.79
CA PHE A 227 1.34 12.25 11.00
C PHE A 227 2.04 11.25 11.93
N LEU A 228 2.65 10.20 11.37
CA LEU A 228 3.43 9.24 12.13
C LEU A 228 4.61 9.92 12.83
N ALA A 229 5.34 10.78 12.12
CA ALA A 229 6.47 11.50 12.70
C ALA A 229 6.05 12.40 13.87
N LEU A 230 4.92 13.07 13.75
CA LEU A 230 4.34 13.89 14.84
C LEU A 230 3.86 13.05 16.03
N GLY A 231 3.31 11.85 15.77
CA GLY A 231 2.75 11.00 16.80
C GLY A 231 3.78 10.16 17.55
N GLU A 232 4.64 9.47 16.81
CA GLU A 232 5.51 8.42 17.36
C GLU A 232 6.95 8.85 17.60
N PHE A 233 7.51 9.73 16.74
CA PHE A 233 8.95 9.99 16.81
C PHE A 233 9.33 11.21 17.65
N ALA A 234 8.49 12.25 17.68
CA ALA A 234 8.72 13.38 18.59
C ALA A 234 7.59 14.42 18.49
N LYS A 235 6.65 14.38 19.38
CA LYS A 235 5.41 15.16 19.40
C LYS A 235 5.59 16.68 19.24
N ASP A 236 6.73 17.22 19.64
CA ASP A 236 6.99 18.66 19.66
C ASP A 236 8.21 19.09 18.83
N LYS A 237 8.73 18.22 17.95
CA LYS A 237 9.95 18.52 17.17
C LYS A 237 9.68 18.93 15.72
N PHE A 238 8.46 18.75 15.22
CA PHE A 238 8.11 18.94 13.83
C PHE A 238 6.80 19.70 13.66
N GLU A 239 6.62 20.26 12.47
CA GLU A 239 5.40 20.91 12.00
C GLU A 239 5.13 20.51 10.56
N ILE A 240 3.86 20.35 10.21
CA ILE A 240 3.44 20.12 8.83
C ILE A 240 3.20 21.47 8.17
N VAL A 241 3.87 21.72 7.06
CA VAL A 241 3.55 22.79 6.14
C VAL A 241 2.76 22.18 4.97
N VAL A 242 1.57 22.69 4.77
CA VAL A 242 0.70 22.30 3.68
C VAL A 242 1.01 23.17 2.48
N PRO A 243 1.51 22.62 1.37
CA PRO A 243 1.85 23.42 0.20
C PRO A 243 0.57 23.96 -0.48
N SER A 244 0.70 25.01 -1.27
CA SER A 244 -0.42 25.62 -2.00
C SER A 244 -1.05 24.68 -3.03
N LEU A 245 -0.27 23.73 -3.55
CA LEU A 245 -0.70 22.71 -4.48
C LEU A 245 0.05 21.40 -4.21
N SER A 246 -0.66 20.27 -4.31
CA SER A 246 -0.07 18.94 -4.23
C SER A 246 -0.76 18.00 -5.22
N ILE A 247 -0.51 16.71 -5.10
CA ILE A 247 -1.07 15.67 -5.98
C ILE A 247 -1.94 14.71 -5.18
N LEU A 248 -3.06 14.28 -5.76
CA LEU A 248 -3.85 13.18 -5.23
C LEU A 248 -3.10 11.87 -5.48
N ALA A 249 -2.53 11.32 -4.43
CA ALA A 249 -1.88 10.02 -4.50
C ALA A 249 -2.92 8.91 -4.29
N GLU A 250 -3.00 7.99 -5.24
CA GLU A 250 -3.97 6.90 -5.32
C GLU A 250 -3.25 5.55 -5.27
N PRO A 251 -2.90 5.05 -4.08
CA PRO A 251 -2.32 3.71 -3.94
C PRO A 251 -3.33 2.65 -4.38
N ALA A 252 -2.85 1.68 -5.13
CA ALA A 252 -3.71 0.67 -5.73
C ALA A 252 -3.46 -0.72 -5.15
N VAL A 253 -4.48 -1.56 -5.20
CA VAL A 253 -4.44 -2.92 -4.70
C VAL A 253 -4.93 -3.92 -5.76
N SER A 254 -4.34 -5.11 -5.77
CA SER A 254 -4.78 -6.17 -6.68
C SER A 254 -4.47 -7.55 -6.12
N ILE A 255 -5.27 -8.53 -6.53
CA ILE A 255 -4.95 -9.96 -6.39
C ILE A 255 -3.92 -10.32 -7.46
N VAL A 256 -3.00 -11.22 -7.13
CA VAL A 256 -2.11 -11.87 -8.09
C VAL A 256 -2.73 -13.21 -8.49
N ASP A 257 -3.61 -13.17 -9.48
CA ASP A 257 -4.51 -14.27 -9.86
C ASP A 257 -3.80 -15.60 -10.05
N GLY A 258 -2.72 -15.62 -10.82
CA GLY A 258 -1.97 -16.85 -11.05
C GLY A 258 -1.38 -17.46 -9.77
N ASN A 259 -1.10 -16.67 -8.75
CA ASN A 259 -0.57 -17.16 -7.49
C ASN A 259 -1.68 -17.67 -6.57
N VAL A 260 -2.79 -16.92 -6.42
CA VAL A 260 -3.90 -17.35 -5.56
C VAL A 260 -4.60 -18.61 -6.08
N ASP A 261 -4.66 -18.77 -7.42
CA ASP A 261 -5.20 -19.98 -8.03
C ASP A 261 -4.29 -21.19 -7.77
N ALA A 262 -2.99 -21.02 -7.95
CA ALA A 262 -2.02 -22.09 -7.69
C ALA A 262 -1.96 -22.50 -6.20
N LYS A 263 -2.22 -21.55 -5.29
CA LYS A 263 -2.19 -21.78 -3.83
C LYS A 263 -3.53 -22.17 -3.25
N GLY A 264 -4.64 -21.98 -3.97
CA GLY A 264 -6.01 -22.17 -3.47
C GLY A 264 -6.48 -21.09 -2.51
N THR A 265 -5.82 -19.92 -2.46
CA THR A 265 -6.06 -18.83 -1.50
C THR A 265 -7.01 -17.74 -2.03
N ARG A 266 -7.59 -17.92 -3.22
CA ARG A 266 -8.39 -16.88 -3.91
C ARG A 266 -9.50 -16.29 -3.03
N LYS A 267 -10.30 -17.15 -2.38
CA LYS A 267 -11.44 -16.70 -1.58
C LYS A 267 -11.03 -15.77 -0.43
N ALA A 268 -9.96 -16.11 0.27
CA ALA A 268 -9.47 -15.29 1.36
C ALA A 268 -8.79 -14.01 0.85
N ALA A 269 -8.07 -14.08 -0.27
CA ALA A 269 -7.44 -12.91 -0.90
C ALA A 269 -8.48 -11.89 -1.40
N GLU A 270 -9.56 -12.33 -2.03
CA GLU A 270 -10.69 -11.48 -2.43
C GLU A 270 -11.32 -10.82 -1.21
N ALA A 271 -11.68 -11.61 -0.20
CA ALA A 271 -12.26 -11.09 1.04
C ALA A 271 -11.34 -10.10 1.77
N TYR A 272 -10.02 -10.32 1.71
CA TYR A 272 -9.03 -9.42 2.30
C TYR A 272 -9.01 -8.05 1.61
N LEU A 273 -9.02 -8.00 0.29
CA LEU A 273 -9.08 -6.72 -0.43
C LEU A 273 -10.46 -6.04 -0.27
N ASP A 274 -11.55 -6.81 -0.29
CA ASP A 274 -12.90 -6.29 -0.04
C ASP A 274 -13.03 -5.68 1.37
N PHE A 275 -12.34 -6.27 2.36
CA PHE A 275 -12.34 -5.75 3.72
C PHE A 275 -11.87 -4.30 3.80
N LEU A 276 -10.96 -3.87 2.94
CA LEU A 276 -10.48 -2.48 2.88
C LEU A 276 -11.60 -1.48 2.58
N TYR A 277 -12.68 -1.90 1.92
CA TYR A 277 -13.84 -1.06 1.56
C TYR A 277 -15.00 -1.18 2.56
N THR A 278 -14.88 -2.05 3.57
CA THR A 278 -15.89 -2.16 4.64
C THR A 278 -15.83 -0.97 5.61
N PRO A 279 -16.88 -0.72 6.41
CA PRO A 279 -16.83 0.27 7.47
C PRO A 279 -15.63 0.13 8.40
N ALA A 280 -15.29 -1.12 8.79
CA ALA A 280 -14.15 -1.39 9.66
C ALA A 280 -12.80 -1.07 8.98
N GLY A 281 -12.64 -1.46 7.71
CA GLY A 281 -11.45 -1.17 6.92
C GLY A 281 -11.25 0.34 6.73
N GLN A 282 -12.32 1.06 6.37
CA GLN A 282 -12.27 2.51 6.15
C GLN A 282 -11.98 3.30 7.43
N ALA A 283 -12.52 2.87 8.57
CA ALA A 283 -12.19 3.45 9.88
C ALA A 283 -10.69 3.28 10.21
N LEU A 284 -10.12 2.10 9.96
CA LEU A 284 -8.70 1.85 10.15
C LEU A 284 -7.83 2.69 9.20
N ILE A 285 -8.23 2.84 7.95
CA ILE A 285 -7.56 3.68 6.96
C ILE A 285 -7.44 5.13 7.48
N ALA A 286 -8.55 5.72 7.92
CA ALA A 286 -8.55 7.08 8.48
C ALA A 286 -7.69 7.19 9.74
N LYS A 287 -7.83 6.24 10.66
CA LYS A 287 -7.07 6.19 11.91
C LYS A 287 -5.56 6.18 11.68
N HIS A 288 -5.10 5.53 10.62
CA HIS A 288 -3.69 5.45 10.25
C HIS A 288 -3.23 6.58 9.30
N GLY A 289 -4.02 7.66 9.17
CA GLY A 289 -3.61 8.87 8.47
C GLY A 289 -3.72 8.81 6.95
N TYR A 290 -4.49 7.85 6.41
CA TYR A 290 -4.88 7.84 5.01
C TYR A 290 -6.28 8.40 4.83
N ARG A 291 -6.52 9.07 3.71
CA ARG A 291 -7.82 9.63 3.37
C ARG A 291 -8.74 8.51 2.89
N PRO A 292 -9.77 8.15 3.67
CA PRO A 292 -10.65 7.03 3.31
C PRO A 292 -11.49 7.39 2.07
N SER A 293 -11.76 6.41 1.23
CA SER A 293 -12.67 6.57 0.09
C SER A 293 -14.13 6.73 0.51
N ARG A 294 -14.45 6.32 1.74
CA ARG A 294 -15.77 6.40 2.37
C ARG A 294 -15.66 7.06 3.74
N PRO A 295 -15.52 8.41 3.80
CA PRO A 295 -15.26 9.14 5.04
C PRO A 295 -16.39 9.04 6.08
N GLU A 296 -17.60 8.68 5.67
CA GLU A 296 -18.74 8.44 6.57
C GLU A 296 -18.50 7.30 7.58
N PHE A 297 -17.53 6.43 7.33
CA PHE A 297 -17.16 5.35 8.26
C PHE A 297 -16.00 5.69 9.18
N ALA A 298 -15.39 6.86 9.00
CA ALA A 298 -14.27 7.29 9.82
C ALA A 298 -14.73 8.10 11.02
N ALA A 299 -14.00 8.05 12.12
CA ALA A 299 -14.26 8.90 13.26
C ALA A 299 -13.97 10.37 12.91
N PRO A 300 -14.83 11.32 13.34
CA PRO A 300 -14.65 12.75 13.04
C PRO A 300 -13.29 13.32 13.46
N GLU A 301 -12.72 12.82 14.55
CA GLU A 301 -11.39 13.21 15.05
C GLU A 301 -10.29 12.77 14.11
N ASP A 302 -10.41 11.63 13.45
CA ASP A 302 -9.45 11.15 12.46
C ASP A 302 -9.52 11.96 11.17
N LEU A 303 -10.72 12.43 10.79
CA LEU A 303 -10.90 13.25 9.59
C LEU A 303 -10.41 14.69 9.76
N LYS A 304 -10.45 15.25 10.97
CA LYS A 304 -10.03 16.63 11.25
C LYS A 304 -8.56 16.91 10.97
N ARG A 305 -7.73 15.87 10.95
CA ARG A 305 -6.28 16.01 10.67
C ARG A 305 -5.96 16.30 9.21
N PHE A 306 -6.87 15.95 8.29
CA PHE A 306 -6.64 16.11 6.86
C PHE A 306 -6.89 17.55 6.43
N HIS A 307 -5.84 18.21 6.00
CA HIS A 307 -5.91 19.58 5.52
C HIS A 307 -6.60 19.66 4.15
N LYS A 308 -7.36 20.74 3.94
CA LYS A 308 -7.84 21.09 2.59
C LYS A 308 -6.72 21.74 1.82
N LEU A 309 -6.42 21.23 0.63
CA LEU A 309 -5.44 21.78 -0.28
C LEU A 309 -5.86 21.52 -1.72
N GLU A 310 -5.27 22.26 -2.64
CA GLU A 310 -5.48 22.05 -4.07
C GLU A 310 -4.72 20.79 -4.52
N LEU A 311 -5.43 19.88 -5.18
CA LEU A 311 -4.88 18.61 -5.63
C LEU A 311 -5.02 18.48 -7.15
N VAL A 312 -3.92 18.19 -7.82
CA VAL A 312 -3.95 17.70 -9.20
C VAL A 312 -4.06 16.18 -9.22
N THR A 313 -4.52 15.61 -10.33
CA THR A 313 -4.57 14.15 -10.53
C THR A 313 -3.55 13.72 -11.57
N ILE A 314 -3.10 12.47 -11.49
CA ILE A 314 -2.17 11.90 -12.44
C ILE A 314 -2.71 11.94 -13.87
N ASP A 315 -4.00 11.68 -14.05
CA ASP A 315 -4.64 11.64 -15.37
C ASP A 315 -4.73 13.02 -16.00
N LYS A 316 -5.25 14.01 -15.25
CA LYS A 316 -5.48 15.35 -15.81
C LYS A 316 -4.18 16.11 -16.05
N SER A 317 -3.19 15.98 -15.16
CA SER A 317 -1.97 16.80 -15.22
C SER A 317 -0.82 16.13 -15.94
N PHE A 318 -0.84 14.79 -16.05
CA PHE A 318 0.30 14.04 -16.59
C PHE A 318 -0.09 13.02 -17.66
N GLY A 319 -1.37 12.91 -18.04
CA GLY A 319 -1.86 11.95 -19.03
C GLY A 319 -1.84 10.50 -18.53
N GLY A 320 -1.92 10.29 -17.21
CA GLY A 320 -1.90 8.99 -16.57
C GLY A 320 -0.49 8.46 -16.30
N TRP A 321 -0.44 7.32 -15.59
CA TRP A 321 0.84 6.70 -15.20
C TRP A 321 1.71 6.29 -16.38
N PRO A 322 1.22 5.71 -17.49
CA PRO A 322 2.08 5.35 -18.62
C PRO A 322 2.84 6.54 -19.21
N ALA A 323 2.16 7.68 -19.36
CA ALA A 323 2.77 8.90 -19.87
C ALA A 323 3.78 9.50 -18.86
N ALA A 324 3.40 9.59 -17.58
CA ALA A 324 4.27 10.09 -16.53
C ALA A 324 5.52 9.22 -16.37
N GLN A 325 5.37 7.88 -16.37
CA GLN A 325 6.49 6.94 -16.27
C GLN A 325 7.47 7.14 -17.42
N LYS A 326 6.98 7.21 -18.66
CA LYS A 326 7.80 7.41 -19.87
C LYS A 326 8.55 8.75 -19.83
N LYS A 327 7.86 9.82 -19.42
CA LYS A 327 8.41 11.18 -19.44
C LYS A 327 9.46 11.40 -18.34
N PHE A 328 9.24 10.84 -17.14
CA PHE A 328 10.01 11.24 -15.96
C PHE A 328 10.92 10.16 -15.39
N PHE A 329 10.56 8.86 -15.47
CA PHE A 329 11.17 7.86 -14.59
C PHE A 329 11.82 6.65 -15.27
N VAL A 330 11.61 6.44 -16.59
CA VAL A 330 12.39 5.43 -17.33
C VAL A 330 13.87 5.84 -17.37
N ASP A 331 14.75 4.88 -17.65
CA ASP A 331 16.17 5.17 -17.71
C ASP A 331 16.48 6.21 -18.79
N GLY A 332 17.25 7.21 -18.41
CA GLY A 332 17.58 8.36 -19.25
C GLY A 332 16.51 9.44 -19.35
N ALA A 333 15.35 9.31 -18.68
CA ALA A 333 14.30 10.30 -18.66
C ALA A 333 14.63 11.53 -17.78
N ILE A 334 13.68 12.46 -17.69
CA ILE A 334 13.88 13.78 -17.04
C ILE A 334 14.52 13.68 -15.65
N PHE A 335 14.12 12.71 -14.81
CA PHE A 335 14.72 12.57 -13.49
C PHE A 335 16.22 12.24 -13.57
N ASP A 336 16.62 11.32 -14.44
CA ASP A 336 18.03 10.96 -14.63
C ASP A 336 18.83 12.12 -15.25
N GLU A 337 18.24 12.86 -16.18
CA GLU A 337 18.87 14.07 -16.76
C GLU A 337 19.17 15.14 -15.71
N MET A 338 18.23 15.32 -14.75
CA MET A 338 18.39 16.30 -13.68
C MET A 338 19.48 15.93 -12.66
N GLN A 339 19.82 14.64 -12.54
CA GLN A 339 20.89 14.14 -11.66
C GLN A 339 22.28 14.27 -12.29
N LYS A 340 22.37 14.56 -13.58
CA LYS A 340 23.67 14.83 -14.22
C LYS A 340 24.25 16.15 -13.73
N PRO A 341 25.58 16.22 -13.55
CA PRO A 341 26.30 17.41 -13.11
C PRO A 341 25.99 18.65 -13.94
#